data_49f7acb9e722420dbe59e42f68247494
#
_entry.id   49f7acb9e722420dbe59e42f68247494
#
_cell.length_a   1.000
_cell.length_b   1.000
_cell.length_c   1.000
_cell.angle_alpha   90.00
_cell.angle_beta   90.00
_cell.angle_gamma   90.00
#
_symmetry.space_group_name_H-M   'P 1'
#
loop_
_entity.id
_entity.type
_entity.pdbx_description
1 polymer ?
#
loop_
_entity_poly.entity_id
_entity_poly.type
_entity_poly.pdbx_seq_one_letter_code
_entity_poly.pdbx_strand_id
1 'polypeptide(L)'
;IEIRHLQRTEVYEVQEFFSKDQKGSSAMPHKKNPILSENLTGLARMVRSAVIPALENIALWHERDISHSSVERNIGPDANITLDFALARLGNILDKMIVYPKKMVENLNITKGLIFSQEVMLELTKSGLSREQSYKMVQNYAKKCFAENLNLFDVISSDEFIMAKISSKRLKAIFNYSSHFKNVDLIFKRVFK
;
A
#
# COMPACT_ATOMS: atom_id res chain seq x y z
N ILE A 1 -10.02 1.29 -0.47
CA ILE A 1 -9.64 0.58 0.79
C ILE A 1 -8.34 1.17 1.34
N GLU A 2 -7.31 1.36 0.50
CA GLU A 2 -5.97 1.79 0.95
C GLU A 2 -5.99 3.13 1.70
N ILE A 3 -6.68 4.15 1.19
CA ILE A 3 -6.79 5.45 1.87
C ILE A 3 -7.36 5.29 3.28
N ARG A 4 -8.37 4.42 3.45
CA ARG A 4 -8.94 4.11 4.76
C ARG A 4 -7.95 3.44 5.69
N HIS A 5 -7.10 2.55 5.15
CA HIS A 5 -6.03 1.90 5.90
C HIS A 5 -4.98 2.91 6.34
N LEU A 6 -4.51 3.75 5.43
CA LEU A 6 -3.49 4.75 5.71
C LEU A 6 -3.93 5.84 6.71
N GLN A 7 -5.24 6.10 6.83
CA GLN A 7 -5.81 7.07 7.77
C GLN A 7 -6.06 6.50 9.18
N ARG A 8 -5.90 5.21 9.40
CA ARG A 8 -6.05 4.62 10.74
C ARG A 8 -5.05 5.25 11.72
N THR A 9 -5.46 5.40 12.98
CA THR A 9 -4.65 6.04 14.03
C THR A 9 -3.26 5.41 14.17
N GLU A 10 -3.17 4.10 14.00
CA GLU A 10 -1.92 3.34 14.14
C GLU A 10 -0.97 3.54 12.95
N VAL A 11 -1.51 3.84 11.77
CA VAL A 11 -0.75 4.07 10.53
C VAL A 11 -0.51 5.55 10.31
N TYR A 12 -1.56 6.31 10.18
CA TYR A 12 -1.62 7.78 10.09
C TYR A 12 -0.64 8.39 9.07
N GLU A 13 -0.54 7.78 7.90
CA GLU A 13 0.34 8.23 6.81
C GLU A 13 -0.35 9.18 5.83
N VAL A 14 -1.69 9.07 5.76
CA VAL A 14 -2.53 9.88 4.88
C VAL A 14 -3.82 10.24 5.61
N GLN A 15 -4.42 11.35 5.24
CA GLN A 15 -5.74 11.78 5.74
C GLN A 15 -6.54 12.40 4.60
N GLU A 16 -7.84 12.12 4.53
CA GLU A 16 -8.76 12.90 3.72
C GLU A 16 -8.78 14.34 4.19
N PHE A 17 -8.93 15.28 3.25
CA PHE A 17 -9.12 16.68 3.59
C PHE A 17 -10.39 16.86 4.43
N PHE A 18 -10.27 17.58 5.52
CA PHE A 18 -11.35 17.91 6.41
C PHE A 18 -11.54 19.43 6.42
N SER A 19 -12.71 19.91 5.98
CA SER A 19 -13.01 21.36 6.02
C SER A 19 -13.25 21.84 7.46
N LYS A 20 -13.08 23.16 7.69
CA LYS A 20 -13.26 23.74 9.03
C LYS A 20 -14.62 23.44 9.65
N ASP A 21 -15.67 23.38 8.83
CA ASP A 21 -17.05 23.20 9.29
C ASP A 21 -17.54 21.76 9.20
N GLN A 22 -16.69 20.84 8.76
CA GLN A 22 -17.04 19.43 8.61
C GLN A 22 -17.04 18.75 9.97
N LYS A 23 -18.16 18.10 10.30
CA LYS A 23 -18.29 17.27 11.51
C LYS A 23 -17.95 15.82 11.19
N GLY A 24 -16.95 15.27 11.86
CA GLY A 24 -16.56 13.86 11.70
C GLY A 24 -17.35 12.90 12.58
N SER A 25 -17.96 13.43 13.64
CA SER A 25 -18.77 12.67 14.60
C SER A 25 -19.71 13.62 15.35
N SER A 26 -20.89 13.16 15.69
CA SER A 26 -21.82 13.89 16.58
C SER A 26 -21.40 13.87 18.04
N ALA A 27 -20.60 12.87 18.46
CA ALA A 27 -20.21 12.66 19.86
C ALA A 27 -18.76 13.02 20.17
N MET A 28 -17.86 12.91 19.17
CA MET A 28 -16.41 13.14 19.35
C MET A 28 -15.91 14.22 18.38
N PRO A 29 -15.74 15.49 18.83
CA PRO A 29 -15.38 16.61 17.94
C PRO A 29 -14.04 16.45 17.20
N HIS A 30 -13.10 15.67 17.76
CA HIS A 30 -11.78 15.43 17.18
C HIS A 30 -11.74 14.28 16.15
N LYS A 31 -12.83 13.49 16.05
CA LYS A 31 -12.87 12.31 15.19
C LYS A 31 -12.99 12.70 13.72
N LYS A 32 -12.02 12.26 12.91
CA LYS A 32 -11.97 12.48 11.46
C LYS A 32 -12.05 11.13 10.75
N ASN A 33 -13.24 10.67 10.44
CA ASN A 33 -13.43 9.43 9.69
C ASN A 33 -13.17 9.66 8.20
N PRO A 34 -12.66 8.66 7.45
CA PRO A 34 -12.50 8.71 5.99
C PRO A 34 -13.85 8.46 5.28
N ILE A 35 -14.81 9.40 5.48
CA ILE A 35 -16.21 9.26 5.07
C ILE A 35 -16.34 9.10 3.55
N LEU A 36 -15.54 9.84 2.78
CA LEU A 36 -15.62 9.79 1.33
C LEU A 36 -15.07 8.46 0.80
N SER A 37 -13.95 7.96 1.33
CA SER A 37 -13.40 6.64 0.98
C SER A 37 -14.31 5.49 1.43
N GLU A 38 -15.00 5.64 2.56
CA GLU A 38 -16.01 4.68 3.02
C GLU A 38 -17.18 4.62 2.04
N ASN A 39 -17.67 5.78 1.62
CA ASN A 39 -18.72 5.87 0.60
C ASN A 39 -18.28 5.23 -0.72
N LEU A 40 -17.08 5.53 -1.22
CA LEU A 40 -16.52 4.92 -2.44
C LEU A 40 -16.44 3.40 -2.35
N THR A 41 -16.08 2.87 -1.18
CA THR A 41 -16.04 1.42 -0.95
C THR A 41 -17.44 0.80 -1.06
N GLY A 42 -18.46 1.52 -0.64
CA GLY A 42 -19.86 1.14 -0.82
C GLY A 42 -20.31 1.18 -2.28
N LEU A 43 -20.04 2.29 -2.97
CA LEU A 43 -20.38 2.46 -4.39
C LEU A 43 -19.71 1.43 -5.30
N ALA A 44 -18.45 1.07 -5.02
CA ALA A 44 -17.75 0.01 -5.75
C ALA A 44 -18.44 -1.34 -5.64
N ARG A 45 -19.15 -1.62 -4.53
CA ARG A 45 -19.96 -2.84 -4.40
C ARG A 45 -21.22 -2.76 -5.26
N MET A 46 -21.85 -1.58 -5.35
CA MET A 46 -23.01 -1.37 -6.20
C MET A 46 -22.68 -1.56 -7.68
N VAL A 47 -21.59 -0.94 -8.17
CA VAL A 47 -21.13 -1.13 -9.55
C VAL A 47 -20.81 -2.62 -9.83
N ARG A 48 -20.16 -3.29 -8.89
CA ARG A 48 -19.80 -4.72 -9.05
C ARG A 48 -21.03 -5.63 -9.09
N SER A 49 -22.13 -5.27 -8.41
CA SER A 49 -23.36 -6.07 -8.41
C SER A 49 -24.00 -6.19 -9.79
N ALA A 50 -23.75 -5.24 -10.71
CA ALA A 50 -24.22 -5.30 -12.09
C ALA A 50 -23.59 -6.44 -12.92
N VAL A 51 -22.49 -7.03 -12.46
CA VAL A 51 -21.76 -8.08 -13.21
C VAL A 51 -22.60 -9.36 -13.32
N ILE A 52 -23.29 -9.78 -12.27
CA ILE A 52 -24.05 -11.04 -12.26
C ILE A 52 -25.19 -10.98 -13.29
N PRO A 53 -26.14 -10.02 -13.23
CA PRO A 53 -27.21 -9.95 -14.24
C PRO A 53 -26.67 -9.69 -15.65
N ALA A 54 -25.53 -9.00 -15.81
CA ALA A 54 -24.91 -8.82 -17.12
C ALA A 54 -24.40 -10.15 -17.70
N LEU A 55 -23.81 -11.01 -16.89
CA LEU A 55 -23.35 -12.35 -17.30
C LEU A 55 -24.54 -13.27 -17.63
N GLU A 56 -25.63 -13.18 -16.89
CA GLU A 56 -26.85 -13.97 -17.16
C GLU A 56 -27.49 -13.58 -18.51
N ASN A 57 -27.31 -12.36 -18.97
CA ASN A 57 -27.77 -11.91 -20.29
C ASN A 57 -26.99 -12.50 -21.48
N ILE A 58 -25.93 -13.28 -21.26
CA ILE A 58 -25.20 -13.97 -22.34
C ILE A 58 -26.04 -15.10 -22.93
N ALA A 59 -26.83 -15.78 -22.11
CA ALA A 59 -27.71 -16.85 -22.56
C ALA A 59 -28.94 -16.29 -23.32
N LEU A 60 -29.25 -16.87 -24.47
CA LEU A 60 -30.39 -16.49 -25.30
C LEU A 60 -31.50 -17.53 -25.21
N TRP A 61 -32.74 -17.09 -25.30
CA TRP A 61 -33.89 -17.94 -25.54
C TRP A 61 -34.09 -18.08 -27.07
N HIS A 62 -33.66 -19.22 -27.61
CA HIS A 62 -33.50 -19.42 -29.03
C HIS A 62 -32.48 -18.45 -29.66
N GLU A 63 -32.88 -17.59 -30.56
CA GLU A 63 -32.02 -16.64 -31.26
C GLU A 63 -31.97 -15.26 -30.60
N ARG A 64 -32.90 -15.00 -29.70
CA ARG A 64 -33.06 -13.70 -29.00
C ARG A 64 -33.76 -13.89 -27.64
N ASP A 65 -33.46 -13.00 -26.72
CA ASP A 65 -34.20 -12.94 -25.45
C ASP A 65 -34.48 -11.50 -25.08
N ILE A 66 -35.77 -11.13 -25.06
CA ILE A 66 -36.21 -9.77 -24.67
C ILE A 66 -36.15 -9.53 -23.16
N SER A 67 -35.98 -10.58 -22.35
CA SER A 67 -35.79 -10.43 -20.91
C SER A 67 -34.54 -9.62 -20.56
N HIS A 68 -33.51 -9.66 -21.40
CA HIS A 68 -32.29 -8.84 -21.29
C HIS A 68 -32.61 -7.35 -21.20
N SER A 69 -33.62 -6.86 -21.96
CA SER A 69 -34.01 -5.44 -21.95
C SER A 69 -34.42 -4.93 -20.59
N SER A 70 -35.11 -5.74 -19.79
CA SER A 70 -35.51 -5.41 -18.41
C SER A 70 -34.29 -5.24 -17.50
N VAL A 71 -33.27 -6.05 -17.68
CA VAL A 71 -32.01 -6.04 -16.92
C VAL A 71 -31.14 -4.86 -17.31
N GLU A 72 -30.86 -4.71 -18.62
CA GLU A 72 -29.94 -3.71 -19.15
C GLU A 72 -30.39 -2.27 -18.92
N ARG A 73 -31.71 -2.02 -18.93
CA ARG A 73 -32.29 -0.71 -18.62
C ARG A 73 -32.02 -0.25 -17.17
N ASN A 74 -31.77 -1.17 -16.27
CA ASN A 74 -31.40 -0.87 -14.86
C ASN A 74 -29.88 -0.89 -14.68
N ILE A 75 -29.23 -2.01 -14.93
CA ILE A 75 -27.79 -2.16 -14.60
C ILE A 75 -26.90 -1.23 -15.41
N GLY A 76 -27.22 -0.95 -16.68
CA GLY A 76 -26.45 -0.07 -17.53
C GLY A 76 -26.39 1.36 -17.00
N PRO A 77 -27.52 2.07 -16.92
CA PRO A 77 -27.56 3.43 -16.39
C PRO A 77 -27.03 3.54 -14.99
N ASP A 78 -27.49 2.68 -14.07
CA ASP A 78 -27.14 2.75 -12.65
C ASP A 78 -25.65 2.53 -12.42
N ALA A 79 -25.04 1.56 -13.10
CA ALA A 79 -23.61 1.32 -13.00
C ALA A 79 -22.78 2.49 -13.53
N ASN A 80 -23.18 3.07 -14.70
CA ASN A 80 -22.45 4.18 -15.31
C ASN A 80 -22.58 5.46 -14.48
N ILE A 81 -23.76 5.84 -14.04
CA ILE A 81 -23.98 7.02 -13.17
C ILE A 81 -23.23 6.88 -11.86
N THR A 82 -23.31 5.70 -11.24
CA THR A 82 -22.61 5.44 -9.99
C THR A 82 -21.09 5.50 -10.18
N LEU A 83 -20.58 4.95 -11.27
CA LEU A 83 -19.14 4.96 -11.59
C LEU A 83 -18.62 6.37 -11.86
N ASP A 84 -19.32 7.15 -12.68
CA ASP A 84 -18.96 8.54 -12.99
C ASP A 84 -18.86 9.38 -11.70
N PHE A 85 -19.90 9.31 -10.87
CA PHE A 85 -19.91 9.99 -9.56
C PHE A 85 -18.75 9.52 -8.66
N ALA A 86 -18.50 8.21 -8.61
CA ALA A 86 -17.43 7.64 -7.79
C ALA A 86 -16.05 8.08 -8.25
N LEU A 87 -15.80 8.12 -9.56
CA LEU A 87 -14.53 8.57 -10.14
C LEU A 87 -14.28 10.06 -9.89
N ALA A 88 -15.29 10.91 -10.08
CA ALA A 88 -15.19 12.32 -9.76
C ALA A 88 -14.88 12.56 -8.27
N ARG A 89 -15.56 11.81 -7.38
CA ARG A 89 -15.28 11.86 -5.94
C ARG A 89 -13.88 11.39 -5.59
N LEU A 90 -13.40 10.30 -6.20
CA LEU A 90 -12.05 9.80 -6.00
C LEU A 90 -11.00 10.84 -6.42
N GLY A 91 -11.17 11.46 -7.59
CA GLY A 91 -10.31 12.55 -8.05
C GLY A 91 -10.22 13.68 -7.02
N ASN A 92 -11.34 14.14 -6.50
CA ASN A 92 -11.37 15.18 -5.45
C ASN A 92 -10.67 14.76 -4.15
N ILE A 93 -10.76 13.49 -3.76
CA ILE A 93 -10.04 12.97 -2.58
C ILE A 93 -8.53 13.04 -2.82
N LEU A 94 -8.06 12.56 -3.99
CA LEU A 94 -6.64 12.53 -4.32
C LEU A 94 -6.04 13.94 -4.42
N ASP A 95 -6.75 14.87 -5.04
CA ASP A 95 -6.29 16.27 -5.17
C ASP A 95 -6.12 16.98 -3.84
N LYS A 96 -6.95 16.65 -2.85
CA LYS A 96 -6.98 17.33 -1.54
C LYS A 96 -6.37 16.50 -0.42
N MET A 97 -5.89 15.31 -0.70
CA MET A 97 -5.34 14.38 0.27
C MET A 97 -4.14 14.98 1.01
N ILE A 98 -4.15 14.85 2.32
CA ILE A 98 -3.03 15.27 3.17
C ILE A 98 -2.11 14.07 3.37
N VAL A 99 -0.84 14.22 3.00
CA VAL A 99 0.19 13.18 3.15
C VAL A 99 1.14 13.57 4.27
N TYR A 100 1.52 12.61 5.12
CA TYR A 100 2.45 12.79 6.24
C TYR A 100 3.78 12.05 6.00
N PRO A 101 4.71 12.57 5.19
CA PRO A 101 5.95 11.85 4.83
C PRO A 101 6.80 11.49 6.05
N LYS A 102 6.82 12.34 7.08
CA LYS A 102 7.55 12.05 8.33
C LYS A 102 7.01 10.79 9.01
N LYS A 103 5.67 10.66 9.06
CA LYS A 103 5.03 9.49 9.65
C LYS A 103 5.30 8.21 8.85
N MET A 104 5.34 8.30 7.53
CA MET A 104 5.75 7.18 6.67
C MET A 104 7.16 6.69 7.00
N VAL A 105 8.12 7.61 7.17
CA VAL A 105 9.49 7.26 7.57
C VAL A 105 9.54 6.66 8.98
N GLU A 106 8.78 7.21 9.94
CA GLU A 106 8.67 6.63 11.29
C GLU A 106 8.15 5.20 11.23
N ASN A 107 7.09 4.94 10.46
CA ASN A 107 6.49 3.62 10.32
C ASN A 107 7.46 2.62 9.66
N LEU A 108 8.21 3.03 8.63
CA LEU A 108 9.27 2.21 8.03
C LEU A 108 10.36 1.85 9.04
N ASN A 109 10.64 2.72 9.99
CA ASN A 109 11.67 2.52 11.01
C ASN A 109 11.20 1.75 12.27
N ILE A 110 9.91 1.43 12.38
CA ILE A 110 9.35 0.66 13.53
C ILE A 110 10.14 -0.62 13.77
N THR A 111 10.51 -1.32 12.69
CA THR A 111 11.27 -2.56 12.75
C THR A 111 12.79 -2.37 12.86
N LYS A 112 13.24 -1.13 13.08
CA LYS A 112 14.65 -0.80 13.31
C LYS A 112 15.61 -1.41 12.28
N GLY A 113 15.26 -1.24 11.00
CA GLY A 113 16.09 -1.68 9.87
C GLY A 113 15.94 -3.15 9.47
N LEU A 114 15.09 -3.94 10.12
CA LEU A 114 14.87 -5.34 9.75
C LEU A 114 14.33 -5.53 8.33
N ILE A 115 13.69 -4.51 7.76
CA ILE A 115 13.24 -4.52 6.36
C ILE A 115 14.40 -4.72 5.36
N PHE A 116 15.63 -4.37 5.73
CA PHE A 116 16.82 -4.54 4.91
C PHE A 116 17.51 -5.91 5.06
N SER A 117 16.99 -6.79 5.91
CA SER A 117 17.59 -8.11 6.19
C SER A 117 17.80 -8.96 4.95
N GLN A 118 16.87 -8.91 3.99
CA GLN A 118 17.01 -9.62 2.72
C GLN A 118 18.20 -9.12 1.89
N GLU A 119 18.38 -7.79 1.81
CA GLU A 119 19.50 -7.22 1.05
C GLU A 119 20.85 -7.57 1.68
N VAL A 120 20.94 -7.57 3.02
CA VAL A 120 22.12 -8.02 3.76
C VAL A 120 22.41 -9.49 3.45
N MET A 121 21.39 -10.35 3.49
CA MET A 121 21.56 -11.77 3.16
C MET A 121 22.08 -11.97 1.73
N LEU A 122 21.51 -11.26 0.77
CA LEU A 122 21.94 -11.34 -0.63
C LEU A 122 23.40 -10.86 -0.82
N GLU A 123 23.79 -9.81 -0.11
CA GLU A 123 25.15 -9.29 -0.19
C GLU A 123 26.17 -10.25 0.42
N LEU A 124 25.85 -10.91 1.54
CA LEU A 124 26.66 -11.97 2.12
C LEU A 124 26.81 -13.16 1.15
N THR A 125 25.75 -13.53 0.46
CA THR A 125 25.82 -14.59 -0.55
C THR A 125 26.74 -14.20 -1.70
N LYS A 126 26.69 -12.95 -2.17
CA LYS A 126 27.62 -12.43 -3.19
C LYS A 126 29.07 -12.39 -2.72
N SER A 127 29.30 -12.25 -1.43
CA SER A 127 30.65 -12.27 -0.84
C SER A 127 31.26 -13.67 -0.67
N GLY A 128 30.56 -14.72 -1.13
CA GLY A 128 31.04 -16.10 -1.17
C GLY A 128 30.48 -17.04 -0.10
N LEU A 129 29.53 -16.58 0.74
CA LEU A 129 28.83 -17.50 1.64
C LEU A 129 27.74 -18.27 0.89
N SER A 130 27.42 -19.49 1.35
CA SER A 130 26.23 -20.18 0.85
C SER A 130 24.96 -19.43 1.24
N ARG A 131 23.88 -19.63 0.47
CA ARG A 131 22.58 -19.03 0.78
C ARG A 131 22.09 -19.44 2.18
N GLU A 132 22.28 -20.69 2.55
CA GLU A 132 21.89 -21.22 3.85
C GLU A 132 22.67 -20.59 5.01
N GLN A 133 23.98 -20.43 4.85
CA GLN A 133 24.84 -19.76 5.83
C GLN A 133 24.41 -18.29 6.00
N SER A 134 24.23 -17.57 4.89
CA SER A 134 23.80 -16.17 4.88
C SER A 134 22.44 -16.02 5.57
N TYR A 135 21.48 -16.90 5.24
CA TYR A 135 20.14 -16.89 5.84
C TYR A 135 20.21 -17.10 7.36
N LYS A 136 20.88 -18.17 7.81
CA LYS A 136 21.00 -18.50 9.23
C LYS A 136 21.64 -17.37 10.03
N MET A 137 22.66 -16.76 9.47
CA MET A 137 23.37 -15.63 10.08
C MET A 137 22.43 -14.42 10.25
N VAL A 138 21.81 -13.96 9.17
CA VAL A 138 20.91 -12.81 9.22
C VAL A 138 19.69 -13.09 10.10
N GLN A 139 19.18 -14.32 10.12
CA GLN A 139 18.10 -14.72 11.02
C GLN A 139 18.51 -14.58 12.50
N ASN A 140 19.74 -14.95 12.85
CA ASN A 140 20.22 -14.80 14.23
C ASN A 140 20.31 -13.32 14.63
N TYR A 141 20.83 -12.45 13.75
CA TYR A 141 20.82 -11.00 14.01
C TYR A 141 19.41 -10.45 14.15
N ALA A 142 18.49 -10.86 13.28
CA ALA A 142 17.10 -10.44 13.36
C ALA A 142 16.45 -10.85 14.68
N LYS A 143 16.67 -12.10 15.14
CA LYS A 143 16.19 -12.57 16.45
C LYS A 143 16.75 -11.74 17.60
N LYS A 144 18.06 -11.44 17.58
CA LYS A 144 18.70 -10.58 18.57
C LYS A 144 18.09 -9.18 18.57
N CYS A 145 17.92 -8.57 17.38
CA CYS A 145 17.31 -7.25 17.26
C CYS A 145 15.89 -7.21 17.84
N PHE A 146 15.08 -8.23 17.59
CA PHE A 146 13.74 -8.34 18.17
C PHE A 146 13.77 -8.49 19.70
N ALA A 147 14.61 -9.39 20.21
CA ALA A 147 14.67 -9.68 21.65
C ALA A 147 15.18 -8.50 22.48
N GLU A 148 16.18 -7.79 21.96
CA GLU A 148 16.88 -6.72 22.67
C GLU A 148 16.47 -5.32 22.18
N ASN A 149 15.50 -5.23 21.27
CA ASN A 149 15.01 -3.98 20.68
C ASN A 149 16.13 -3.12 20.03
N LEU A 150 17.08 -3.76 19.35
CA LEU A 150 18.24 -3.14 18.72
C LEU A 150 18.00 -2.79 17.25
N ASN A 151 18.81 -1.88 16.71
CA ASN A 151 18.84 -1.56 15.29
C ASN A 151 19.71 -2.57 14.53
N LEU A 152 19.20 -3.12 13.43
CA LEU A 152 19.91 -4.13 12.64
C LEU A 152 21.23 -3.59 12.05
N PHE A 153 21.24 -2.33 11.61
CA PHE A 153 22.47 -1.70 11.09
C PHE A 153 23.58 -1.69 12.16
N ASP A 154 23.26 -1.30 13.39
CA ASP A 154 24.24 -1.19 14.48
C ASP A 154 24.79 -2.57 14.86
N VAL A 155 23.92 -3.56 14.98
CA VAL A 155 24.30 -4.94 15.28
C VAL A 155 25.23 -5.51 14.18
N ILE A 156 24.89 -5.31 12.90
CA ILE A 156 25.69 -5.81 11.79
C ILE A 156 27.02 -5.04 11.67
N SER A 157 27.00 -3.73 11.84
CA SER A 157 28.21 -2.90 11.72
C SER A 157 29.23 -3.13 12.83
N SER A 158 28.82 -3.70 13.97
CA SER A 158 29.71 -4.09 15.06
C SER A 158 30.29 -5.50 14.91
N ASP A 159 29.86 -6.27 13.92
CA ASP A 159 30.34 -7.63 13.70
C ASP A 159 31.53 -7.65 12.74
N GLU A 160 32.71 -8.03 13.25
CA GLU A 160 33.95 -8.04 12.48
C GLU A 160 33.91 -8.99 11.27
N PHE A 161 33.24 -10.14 11.41
CA PHE A 161 33.12 -11.10 10.32
C PHE A 161 32.31 -10.52 9.15
N ILE A 162 31.18 -9.86 9.45
CA ILE A 162 30.37 -9.20 8.43
C ILE A 162 31.15 -8.04 7.78
N MET A 163 31.81 -7.22 8.61
CA MET A 163 32.57 -6.07 8.12
C MET A 163 33.80 -6.46 7.29
N ALA A 164 34.34 -7.67 7.48
CA ALA A 164 35.35 -8.22 6.58
C ALA A 164 34.79 -8.65 5.20
N LYS A 165 33.47 -8.92 5.11
CA LYS A 165 32.78 -9.36 3.88
C LYS A 165 32.09 -8.21 3.14
N ILE A 166 31.52 -7.27 3.88
CA ILE A 166 30.73 -6.14 3.34
C ILE A 166 31.40 -4.83 3.78
N SER A 167 31.86 -4.03 2.83
CA SER A 167 32.44 -2.74 3.17
C SER A 167 31.42 -1.81 3.85
N SER A 168 31.88 -0.93 4.74
CA SER A 168 31.04 0.06 5.42
C SER A 168 30.25 0.94 4.43
N LYS A 169 30.85 1.31 3.30
CA LYS A 169 30.17 2.06 2.23
C LYS A 169 29.00 1.25 1.64
N ARG A 170 29.22 -0.05 1.40
CA ARG A 170 28.19 -0.93 0.85
C ARG A 170 27.08 -1.19 1.85
N LEU A 171 27.42 -1.41 3.13
CA LEU A 171 26.44 -1.58 4.19
C LEU A 171 25.52 -0.35 4.31
N LYS A 172 26.08 0.86 4.35
CA LYS A 172 25.30 2.10 4.35
C LYS A 172 24.39 2.25 3.12
N ALA A 173 24.83 1.77 1.96
CA ALA A 173 24.01 1.78 0.74
C ALA A 173 22.83 0.80 0.81
N ILE A 174 22.99 -0.36 1.47
CA ILE A 174 21.91 -1.33 1.70
C ILE A 174 20.83 -0.72 2.59
N PHE A 175 21.21 -0.03 3.68
CA PHE A 175 20.28 0.60 4.60
C PHE A 175 19.75 1.96 4.12
N ASN A 176 19.64 2.14 2.79
CA ASN A 176 19.10 3.33 2.17
C ASN A 176 17.85 2.99 1.35
N TYR A 177 16.75 3.65 1.62
CA TYR A 177 15.48 3.47 0.92
C TYR A 177 15.53 3.81 -0.58
N SER A 178 16.50 4.61 -1.03
CA SER A 178 16.61 5.04 -2.43
C SER A 178 16.75 3.88 -3.42
N SER A 179 17.30 2.74 -2.97
CA SER A 179 17.42 1.52 -3.79
C SER A 179 16.05 0.99 -4.26
N HIS A 180 15.01 1.21 -3.45
CA HIS A 180 13.64 0.77 -3.76
C HIS A 180 12.90 1.71 -4.73
N PHE A 181 13.35 2.96 -4.86
CA PHE A 181 12.70 3.99 -5.69
C PHE A 181 13.28 4.14 -7.09
N LYS A 182 14.36 3.44 -7.42
CA LYS A 182 15.11 3.59 -8.69
C LYS A 182 14.27 3.43 -9.96
N ASN A 183 13.14 2.71 -9.90
CA ASN A 183 12.27 2.45 -11.04
C ASN A 183 10.96 3.25 -11.01
N VAL A 184 10.73 4.06 -9.97
CA VAL A 184 9.46 4.81 -9.80
C VAL A 184 9.24 5.76 -10.97
N ASP A 185 10.24 6.56 -11.32
CA ASP A 185 10.13 7.52 -12.43
C ASP A 185 9.89 6.82 -13.78
N LEU A 186 10.48 5.63 -13.99
CA LEU A 186 10.25 4.84 -15.19
C LEU A 186 8.79 4.37 -15.27
N ILE A 187 8.21 3.94 -14.15
CA ILE A 187 6.81 3.50 -14.07
C ILE A 187 5.90 4.69 -14.39
N PHE A 188 6.13 5.84 -13.75
CA PHE A 188 5.34 7.05 -14.02
C PHE A 188 5.42 7.48 -15.50
N LYS A 189 6.61 7.52 -16.09
CA LYS A 189 6.79 7.83 -17.51
C LYS A 189 6.09 6.87 -18.47
N ARG A 190 5.85 5.63 -18.06
CA ARG A 190 5.12 4.64 -18.87
C ARG A 190 3.60 4.84 -18.82
N VAL A 191 3.09 5.33 -17.70
CA VAL A 191 1.65 5.50 -17.45
C VAL A 191 1.17 6.88 -17.88
N PHE A 192 1.92 7.90 -17.54
CA PHE A 192 1.59 9.31 -17.81
C PHE A 192 2.45 9.83 -18.96
N LYS A 193 2.08 9.43 -20.18
CA LYS A 193 2.68 9.94 -21.43
C LYS A 193 2.06 11.26 -21.84
#